data_2ca2285511c6bfdcc45c683e47278a24
#
_entry.id   2ca2285511c6bfdcc45c683e47278a24
#
_cell.length_a   1.000
_cell.length_b   1.000
_cell.length_c   1.000
_cell.angle_alpha   90.00
_cell.angle_beta   90.00
_cell.angle_gamma   90.00
#
_symmetry.space_group_name_H-M   'P 1'
#
loop_
_entity.id
_entity.type
_entity.pdbx_description
1 polymer ?
#
loop_
_entity_poly.entity_id
_entity_poly.type
_entity_poly.pdbx_seq_one_letter_code
_entity_poly.pdbx_strand_id
1 'polypeptide(L)'
;MRRILFLIAGIGLSLTLHAQQKNFSTKDHGFVHSASKQYEWPTDPKVLKKLDEWQDRKFGIMFHWGVYSVPGISESWALCSEDKFTARRKRIRPGTTYGDFKKWYWGLADSFNPTKFEPSEWASIMKDAGFKYLIFTTKHHDGFCMFDSKYTDYNIAKGPYKDGKYSNVAYHLFDAFRQEGFMIGAYFSKPDWHCEDYWDPYLSTPTRNPNYDIKKYPEKWAKYQQYTANQIDELMSNYGSIDILWLDGGWVRKPQQSIKLDEIVDNARKKQPGLIVADRTVPGRNENYQTPELTIPKTQLNHPWESCITISNSWGWNPKPKLKSAAWVINTLAEVTAKGGCLALNVGPTGEGVIEEEVIKCLKTIGAWLKKNGTAIYATRPTPNYHSGNVWFTANKDKKTLYAIYTLPEGEDLPSTIEWEGNEPTGKMTLLDRKSTRLNSSHVSISY
;
A
#
# COMPACT_ATOMS: atom_id res chain seq x y z
N MET A 1 -37.35 -3.62 4.76
CA MET A 1 -36.95 -2.56 5.71
C MET A 1 -35.43 -2.48 5.73
N ARG A 2 -34.88 -1.37 5.28
CA ARG A 2 -33.43 -1.13 5.34
C ARG A 2 -33.07 -0.61 6.73
N ARG A 3 -31.99 -1.13 7.32
CA ARG A 3 -31.46 -0.66 8.59
C ARG A 3 -30.33 0.32 8.31
N ILE A 4 -30.34 1.48 8.96
CA ILE A 4 -29.25 2.45 8.91
C ILE A 4 -28.53 2.44 10.24
N LEU A 5 -27.22 2.32 10.19
CA LEU A 5 -26.31 2.31 11.34
C LEU A 5 -25.39 3.54 11.28
N PHE A 6 -25.29 4.27 12.36
CA PHE A 6 -24.50 5.48 12.48
C PHE A 6 -23.14 5.23 13.10
N LEU A 7 -22.16 5.93 12.58
CA LEU A 7 -20.81 5.95 13.10
C LEU A 7 -20.31 7.37 13.25
N ILE A 8 -19.78 7.66 14.42
CA ILE A 8 -19.10 8.92 14.68
C ILE A 8 -17.62 8.61 14.90
N ALA A 9 -16.77 9.16 14.03
CA ALA A 9 -15.33 9.15 14.22
C ALA A 9 -14.94 10.41 15.02
N GLY A 10 -15.16 10.38 16.32
CA GLY A 10 -14.70 11.40 17.24
C GLY A 10 -13.85 10.77 18.35
N ILE A 11 -12.58 11.08 18.41
CA ILE A 11 -11.72 10.74 19.55
C ILE A 11 -11.48 12.05 20.29
N GLY A 12 -12.25 12.26 21.34
CA GLY A 12 -11.98 13.31 22.30
C GLY A 12 -10.78 12.92 23.18
N LEU A 13 -9.58 13.27 22.79
CA LEU A 13 -8.44 13.43 23.68
C LEU A 13 -7.92 14.85 23.48
N SER A 14 -8.29 15.73 24.42
CA SER A 14 -7.69 17.05 24.53
C SER A 14 -6.22 16.89 24.98
N LEU A 15 -5.32 16.94 24.03
CA LEU A 15 -3.94 17.30 24.25
C LEU A 15 -3.66 18.48 23.33
N THR A 16 -3.61 19.66 23.93
CA THR A 16 -3.22 20.92 23.31
C THR A 16 -1.78 20.81 22.79
N LEU A 17 -1.63 20.49 21.53
CA LEU A 17 -0.43 20.75 20.75
C LEU A 17 -0.88 21.54 19.51
N HIS A 18 -0.69 22.85 19.56
CA HIS A 18 -0.80 23.74 18.41
C HIS A 18 0.27 23.36 17.40
N ALA A 19 -0.03 22.41 16.52
CA ALA A 19 0.72 22.21 15.30
C ALA A 19 -0.10 22.81 14.16
N GLN A 20 0.38 23.89 13.58
CA GLN A 20 -0.14 24.41 12.32
C GLN A 20 -0.12 23.29 11.27
N GLN A 21 -1.26 22.70 11.02
CA GLN A 21 -1.43 21.80 9.88
C GLN A 21 -1.43 22.63 8.60
N LYS A 22 -0.30 22.59 7.90
CA LYS A 22 -0.32 22.84 6.46
C LYS A 22 -1.09 21.70 5.81
N ASN A 23 -2.18 22.01 5.10
CA ASN A 23 -2.86 21.08 4.24
C ASN A 23 -1.82 20.24 3.50
N PHE A 24 -1.85 18.91 3.68
CA PHE A 24 -1.02 17.99 2.92
C PHE A 24 -1.50 18.03 1.48
N SER A 25 -0.97 18.98 0.71
CA SER A 25 -1.18 19.04 -0.72
C SER A 25 -0.43 17.88 -1.34
N THR A 26 -1.13 17.05 -2.11
CA THR A 26 -0.55 16.00 -2.96
C THR A 26 0.49 16.55 -3.95
N LYS A 27 0.59 17.87 -4.10
CA LYS A 27 1.57 18.57 -4.95
C LYS A 27 3.00 18.53 -4.41
N ASP A 28 3.22 18.27 -3.12
CA ASP A 28 4.57 18.28 -2.52
C ASP A 28 5.36 16.97 -2.71
N HIS A 29 4.69 15.92 -3.18
CA HIS A 29 5.31 14.62 -3.45
C HIS A 29 5.35 14.38 -4.97
N GLY A 30 6.28 14.91 -5.68
CA GLY A 30 6.54 14.96 -7.12
C GLY A 30 6.15 13.76 -8.02
N PHE A 31 5.27 12.87 -7.62
CA PHE A 31 4.75 11.74 -8.38
C PHE A 31 3.34 11.33 -7.95
N VAL A 32 2.35 11.88 -8.62
CA VAL A 32 1.02 11.25 -8.68
C VAL A 32 1.01 10.37 -9.93
N HIS A 33 1.10 9.06 -9.77
CA HIS A 33 0.77 8.14 -10.85
C HIS A 33 -0.74 8.27 -11.11
N SER A 34 -1.11 8.85 -12.23
CA SER A 34 -2.50 8.83 -12.68
C SER A 34 -2.92 7.38 -12.93
N ALA A 35 -4.10 7.00 -12.44
CA ALA A 35 -4.73 5.75 -12.83
C ALA A 35 -4.79 5.64 -14.37
N SER A 36 -4.73 4.43 -14.91
CA SER A 36 -4.92 4.21 -16.34
C SER A 36 -6.32 4.67 -16.74
N LYS A 37 -6.46 5.22 -17.95
CA LYS A 37 -7.76 5.70 -18.45
C LYS A 37 -8.70 4.57 -18.87
N GLN A 38 -8.20 3.35 -19.00
CA GLN A 38 -8.95 2.18 -19.43
C GLN A 38 -8.75 1.07 -18.41
N TYR A 39 -9.86 0.49 -17.97
CA TYR A 39 -9.88 -0.67 -17.09
C TYR A 39 -10.55 -1.85 -17.80
N GLU A 40 -9.90 -3.02 -17.75
CA GLU A 40 -10.42 -4.27 -18.30
C GLU A 40 -10.77 -5.22 -17.16
N TRP A 41 -12.07 -5.60 -17.05
CA TRP A 41 -12.49 -6.58 -16.06
C TRP A 41 -11.84 -7.95 -16.34
N PRO A 42 -11.31 -8.63 -15.32
CA PRO A 42 -10.85 -10.01 -15.50
C PRO A 42 -12.02 -10.92 -15.91
N THR A 43 -11.70 -11.91 -16.74
CA THR A 43 -12.68 -12.91 -17.20
C THR A 43 -12.55 -14.24 -16.48
N ASP A 44 -11.43 -14.53 -15.81
CA ASP A 44 -11.22 -15.74 -15.02
C ASP A 44 -12.09 -15.71 -13.75
N PRO A 45 -13.01 -16.67 -13.55
CA PRO A 45 -13.87 -16.72 -12.39
C PRO A 45 -13.12 -16.79 -11.04
N LYS A 46 -11.93 -17.42 -11.04
CA LYS A 46 -11.10 -17.51 -9.81
C LYS A 46 -10.50 -16.15 -9.44
N VAL A 47 -10.08 -15.38 -10.45
CA VAL A 47 -9.59 -14.01 -10.26
C VAL A 47 -10.72 -13.10 -9.79
N LEU A 48 -11.90 -13.18 -10.42
CA LEU A 48 -13.09 -12.41 -10.02
C LEU A 48 -13.50 -12.70 -8.58
N LYS A 49 -13.52 -14.00 -8.19
CA LYS A 49 -13.81 -14.39 -6.80
C LYS A 49 -12.80 -13.80 -5.82
N LYS A 50 -11.51 -13.97 -6.11
CA LYS A 50 -10.44 -13.43 -5.26
C LYS A 50 -10.49 -11.90 -5.18
N LEU A 51 -10.83 -11.22 -6.26
CA LEU A 51 -10.99 -9.77 -6.32
C LEU A 51 -12.16 -9.30 -5.44
N ASP A 52 -13.30 -10.01 -5.43
CA ASP A 52 -14.43 -9.72 -4.54
C ASP A 52 -14.07 -9.95 -3.06
N GLU A 53 -13.34 -11.04 -2.75
CA GLU A 53 -12.79 -11.31 -1.42
C GLU A 53 -11.82 -10.20 -0.96
N TRP A 54 -10.95 -9.72 -1.85
CA TRP A 54 -10.05 -8.62 -1.56
C TRP A 54 -10.82 -7.31 -1.35
N GLN A 55 -11.83 -7.02 -2.15
CA GLN A 55 -12.70 -5.86 -1.94
C GLN A 55 -13.42 -5.88 -0.58
N ASP A 56 -13.64 -7.05 0.02
CA ASP A 56 -14.18 -7.17 1.37
C ASP A 56 -13.18 -6.78 2.46
N ARG A 57 -11.89 -6.91 2.19
CA ARG A 57 -10.83 -6.62 3.16
C ARG A 57 -10.67 -5.14 3.47
N LYS A 58 -10.92 -4.24 2.52
CA LYS A 58 -10.95 -2.77 2.64
C LYS A 58 -9.68 -2.10 3.14
N PHE A 59 -8.97 -2.65 4.12
CA PHE A 59 -7.85 -2.02 4.78
C PHE A 59 -6.63 -2.94 4.78
N GLY A 60 -5.59 -2.53 4.06
CA GLY A 60 -4.31 -3.23 3.92
C GLY A 60 -3.16 -2.46 4.53
N ILE A 61 -2.17 -3.20 5.00
CA ILE A 61 -0.86 -2.68 5.38
C ILE A 61 0.12 -2.86 4.23
N MET A 62 0.87 -1.81 3.90
CA MET A 62 1.99 -1.88 2.98
C MET A 62 3.29 -1.61 3.75
N PHE A 63 4.33 -2.39 3.52
CA PHE A 63 5.65 -2.12 4.07
C PHE A 63 6.64 -1.80 2.96
N HIS A 64 7.21 -0.57 3.01
CA HIS A 64 8.41 -0.24 2.27
C HIS A 64 9.62 -0.44 3.17
N TRP A 65 10.32 -1.56 2.95
CA TRP A 65 11.45 -1.94 3.78
C TRP A 65 12.55 -2.57 2.94
N GLY A 66 13.78 -2.13 3.15
CA GLY A 66 14.96 -2.56 2.40
C GLY A 66 16.20 -1.81 2.86
N VAL A 67 17.29 -1.87 2.09
CA VAL A 67 18.57 -1.24 2.42
C VAL A 67 18.48 0.27 2.65
N TYR A 68 17.51 0.94 2.03
CA TYR A 68 17.25 2.37 2.23
C TYR A 68 16.77 2.73 3.65
N SER A 69 16.31 1.73 4.42
CA SER A 69 15.95 1.94 5.82
C SER A 69 17.18 2.09 6.73
N VAL A 70 18.38 1.62 6.31
CA VAL A 70 19.62 1.77 7.09
C VAL A 70 19.95 3.25 7.32
N PRO A 71 20.06 4.11 6.29
CA PRO A 71 20.29 5.54 6.48
C PRO A 71 19.02 6.36 6.74
N GLY A 72 17.84 5.74 6.75
CA GLY A 72 16.58 6.46 6.93
C GLY A 72 16.22 7.37 5.75
N ILE A 73 16.36 6.88 4.55
CA ILE A 73 15.91 7.54 3.31
C ILE A 73 14.64 6.91 2.79
N SER A 74 13.84 7.69 2.05
CA SER A 74 12.46 7.28 1.73
C SER A 74 12.39 5.94 1.01
N GLU A 75 13.14 5.77 -0.08
CA GLU A 75 13.24 4.55 -0.90
C GLU A 75 14.36 4.72 -1.94
N SER A 76 14.45 3.83 -2.94
CA SER A 76 15.55 3.75 -3.89
C SER A 76 15.69 4.91 -4.90
N TRP A 77 14.71 5.80 -5.03
CA TRP A 77 14.72 6.85 -6.06
C TRP A 77 15.92 7.80 -6.04
N ALA A 78 16.64 7.87 -4.91
CA ALA A 78 17.90 8.61 -4.87
C ALA A 78 18.98 8.03 -5.79
N LEU A 79 18.89 6.74 -6.17
CA LEU A 79 19.77 6.12 -7.18
C LEU A 79 19.50 6.60 -8.60
N CYS A 80 18.25 7.00 -8.90
CA CYS A 80 17.91 7.46 -10.25
C CYS A 80 18.66 8.75 -10.58
N SER A 81 19.34 8.77 -11.73
CA SER A 81 20.18 9.91 -12.14
C SER A 81 19.41 11.11 -12.70
N GLU A 82 18.09 10.97 -12.91
CA GLU A 82 17.25 12.06 -13.39
C GLU A 82 17.38 13.32 -12.50
N ASP A 83 17.40 14.50 -13.13
CA ASP A 83 17.69 15.79 -12.45
C ASP A 83 16.81 16.06 -11.24
N LYS A 84 15.53 15.68 -11.30
CA LYS A 84 14.59 15.82 -10.18
C LYS A 84 15.02 15.11 -8.90
N PHE A 85 15.87 14.09 -8.98
CA PHE A 85 16.42 13.36 -7.84
C PHE A 85 17.79 13.86 -7.38
N THR A 86 18.42 14.75 -8.14
CA THR A 86 19.73 15.32 -7.81
C THR A 86 19.69 16.08 -6.46
N ALA A 87 18.65 16.87 -6.22
CA ALA A 87 18.49 17.58 -4.96
C ALA A 87 18.33 16.60 -3.77
N ARG A 88 17.66 15.45 -3.96
CA ARG A 88 17.53 14.40 -2.96
C ARG A 88 18.91 13.79 -2.63
N ARG A 89 19.71 13.42 -3.64
CA ARG A 89 21.08 12.92 -3.43
C ARG A 89 21.96 13.88 -2.67
N LYS A 90 21.96 15.16 -3.07
CA LYS A 90 22.74 16.21 -2.40
C LYS A 90 22.36 16.41 -0.92
N ARG A 91 21.11 16.20 -0.56
CA ARG A 91 20.69 16.25 0.85
C ARG A 91 21.15 15.01 1.63
N ILE A 92 21.12 13.83 1.01
CA ILE A 92 21.54 12.57 1.65
C ILE A 92 23.05 12.55 1.83
N ARG A 93 23.83 12.90 0.80
CA ARG A 93 25.29 12.93 0.82
C ARG A 93 25.82 14.16 0.09
N PRO A 94 25.95 15.30 0.81
CA PRO A 94 26.51 16.53 0.21
C PRO A 94 27.92 16.29 -0.33
N GLY A 95 28.26 16.92 -1.48
CA GLY A 95 29.58 16.87 -2.07
C GLY A 95 30.00 15.54 -2.74
N THR A 96 29.12 14.53 -2.74
CA THR A 96 29.42 13.22 -3.32
C THR A 96 29.12 13.22 -4.81
N THR A 97 30.00 12.61 -5.63
CA THR A 97 29.71 12.37 -7.05
C THR A 97 28.59 11.35 -7.21
N TYR A 98 27.95 11.29 -8.39
CA TYR A 98 26.91 10.29 -8.66
C TYR A 98 27.47 8.85 -8.59
N GLY A 99 28.68 8.62 -9.08
CA GLY A 99 29.34 7.31 -9.01
C GLY A 99 29.59 6.85 -7.57
N ASP A 100 30.13 7.74 -6.73
CA ASP A 100 30.38 7.45 -5.33
C ASP A 100 29.07 7.26 -4.55
N PHE A 101 28.02 8.01 -4.91
CA PHE A 101 26.68 7.83 -4.32
C PHE A 101 26.12 6.44 -4.63
N LYS A 102 26.21 5.98 -5.90
CA LYS A 102 25.78 4.62 -6.28
C LYS A 102 26.56 3.55 -5.49
N LYS A 103 27.87 3.66 -5.46
CA LYS A 103 28.73 2.73 -4.72
C LYS A 103 28.37 2.67 -3.25
N TRP A 104 28.18 3.82 -2.63
CA TRP A 104 27.73 3.89 -1.24
C TRP A 104 26.35 3.26 -1.06
N TYR A 105 25.40 3.55 -1.95
CA TYR A 105 24.04 3.04 -1.81
C TYR A 105 23.98 1.52 -1.88
N TRP A 106 24.66 0.93 -2.88
CA TRP A 106 24.70 -0.52 -2.98
C TRP A 106 25.45 -1.19 -1.83
N GLY A 107 26.47 -0.52 -1.26
CA GLY A 107 27.16 -0.96 -0.05
C GLY A 107 26.30 -0.92 1.22
N LEU A 108 25.08 -0.33 1.19
CA LEU A 108 24.15 -0.40 2.33
C LEU A 108 23.72 -1.84 2.64
N ALA A 109 23.77 -2.75 1.68
CA ALA A 109 23.51 -4.16 1.88
C ALA A 109 24.46 -4.78 2.91
N ASP A 110 25.72 -4.33 2.97
CA ASP A 110 26.73 -4.78 3.91
C ASP A 110 26.48 -4.32 5.36
N SER A 111 25.54 -3.41 5.56
CA SER A 111 25.13 -2.87 6.85
C SER A 111 23.69 -3.22 7.23
N PHE A 112 22.94 -3.85 6.32
CA PHE A 112 21.54 -4.17 6.56
C PHE A 112 21.41 -5.47 7.36
N ASN A 113 21.27 -5.33 8.67
CA ASN A 113 21.20 -6.45 9.63
C ASN A 113 20.03 -6.26 10.61
N PRO A 114 18.79 -6.61 10.23
CA PRO A 114 17.60 -6.35 11.02
C PRO A 114 17.40 -7.34 12.17
N THR A 115 18.28 -7.32 13.15
CA THR A 115 18.30 -8.27 14.28
C THR A 115 17.11 -8.15 15.23
N LYS A 116 16.33 -7.08 15.14
CA LYS A 116 15.11 -6.84 15.94
C LYS A 116 13.81 -7.17 15.17
N PHE A 117 13.93 -7.77 13.99
CA PHE A 117 12.77 -8.17 13.21
C PHE A 117 12.07 -9.38 13.83
N GLU A 118 10.81 -9.18 14.24
CA GLU A 118 9.94 -10.23 14.79
C GLU A 118 8.63 -10.28 13.98
N PRO A 119 8.52 -11.16 12.97
CA PRO A 119 7.39 -11.17 12.03
C PRO A 119 6.05 -11.45 12.70
N SER A 120 6.01 -12.29 13.75
CA SER A 120 4.77 -12.57 14.48
C SER A 120 4.27 -11.38 15.28
N GLU A 121 5.18 -10.59 15.86
CA GLU A 121 4.83 -9.34 16.53
C GLU A 121 4.26 -8.33 15.54
N TRP A 122 4.90 -8.17 14.38
CA TRP A 122 4.38 -7.30 13.33
C TRP A 122 2.96 -7.72 12.89
N ALA A 123 2.76 -9.03 12.65
CA ALA A 123 1.46 -9.55 12.24
C ALA A 123 0.37 -9.30 13.30
N SER A 124 0.70 -9.50 14.58
CA SER A 124 -0.20 -9.25 15.71
C SER A 124 -0.58 -7.77 15.82
N ILE A 125 0.40 -6.85 15.76
CA ILE A 125 0.16 -5.40 15.79
C ILE A 125 -0.77 -5.00 14.64
N MET A 126 -0.53 -5.50 13.44
CA MET A 126 -1.34 -5.14 12.26
C MET A 126 -2.75 -5.73 12.33
N LYS A 127 -2.90 -6.95 12.86
CA LYS A 127 -4.23 -7.55 13.13
C LYS A 127 -5.03 -6.72 14.11
N ASP A 128 -4.40 -6.32 15.22
CA ASP A 128 -5.05 -5.50 16.26
C ASP A 128 -5.41 -4.10 15.75
N ALA A 129 -4.61 -3.55 14.83
CA ALA A 129 -4.92 -2.31 14.12
C ALA A 129 -6.06 -2.43 13.09
N GLY A 130 -6.52 -3.66 12.80
CA GLY A 130 -7.64 -3.92 11.91
C GLY A 130 -7.28 -4.18 10.45
N PHE A 131 -6.01 -4.26 10.09
CA PHE A 131 -5.61 -4.60 8.73
C PHE A 131 -6.06 -6.02 8.34
N LYS A 132 -6.31 -6.25 7.05
CA LYS A 132 -6.84 -7.52 6.53
C LYS A 132 -6.03 -8.10 5.38
N TYR A 133 -5.13 -7.34 4.78
CA TYR A 133 -4.18 -7.82 3.78
C TYR A 133 -2.84 -7.10 3.93
N LEU A 134 -1.79 -7.76 3.47
CA LEU A 134 -0.41 -7.28 3.46
C LEU A 134 0.02 -7.00 2.02
N ILE A 135 0.77 -5.94 1.80
CA ILE A 135 1.60 -5.74 0.61
C ILE A 135 3.03 -5.46 1.09
N PHE A 136 3.96 -6.33 0.73
CA PHE A 136 5.34 -6.23 1.17
C PHE A 136 6.30 -6.02 -0.01
N THR A 137 7.20 -5.04 0.11
CA THR A 137 8.25 -4.80 -0.89
C THR A 137 9.28 -5.94 -0.88
N THR A 138 9.00 -7.00 -1.64
CA THR A 138 9.97 -8.11 -1.79
C THR A 138 11.22 -7.67 -2.54
N LYS A 139 11.09 -6.72 -3.47
CA LYS A 139 12.18 -6.04 -4.16
C LYS A 139 11.73 -4.67 -4.62
N HIS A 140 12.44 -3.60 -4.26
CA HIS A 140 12.23 -2.25 -4.79
C HIS A 140 13.14 -2.00 -6.02
N HIS A 141 13.11 -0.81 -6.64
CA HIS A 141 13.85 -0.51 -7.88
C HIS A 141 15.37 -0.66 -7.75
N ASP A 142 15.92 -0.60 -6.54
CA ASP A 142 17.34 -0.82 -6.27
C ASP A 142 17.82 -2.26 -6.49
N GLY A 143 16.89 -3.19 -6.65
CA GLY A 143 17.20 -4.59 -6.91
C GLY A 143 17.48 -5.42 -5.66
N PHE A 144 17.50 -4.82 -4.45
CA PHE A 144 17.72 -5.59 -3.23
C PHE A 144 16.52 -6.49 -2.92
N CYS A 145 16.76 -7.80 -2.88
CA CYS A 145 15.73 -8.78 -2.60
C CYS A 145 15.60 -9.02 -1.09
N MET A 146 14.40 -8.77 -0.54
CA MET A 146 14.04 -9.12 0.83
C MET A 146 13.66 -10.61 0.98
N PHE A 147 14.05 -11.43 0.00
CA PHE A 147 13.83 -12.86 -0.08
C PHE A 147 15.09 -13.56 -0.58
N ASP A 148 15.24 -14.84 -0.29
CA ASP A 148 16.38 -15.66 -0.70
C ASP A 148 16.26 -16.03 -2.20
N SER A 149 16.68 -15.11 -3.07
CA SER A 149 16.71 -15.32 -4.51
C SER A 149 17.97 -16.09 -4.92
N LYS A 150 17.79 -17.09 -5.79
CA LYS A 150 18.89 -17.84 -6.42
C LYS A 150 19.53 -17.10 -7.61
N TYR A 151 18.91 -16.01 -8.04
CA TYR A 151 19.28 -15.30 -9.26
C TYR A 151 20.11 -14.04 -9.00
N THR A 152 20.30 -13.67 -7.73
CA THR A 152 21.18 -12.57 -7.34
C THR A 152 21.72 -12.80 -5.92
N ASP A 153 22.97 -12.39 -5.69
CA ASP A 153 23.55 -12.35 -4.35
C ASP A 153 23.20 -11.05 -3.61
N TYR A 154 22.57 -10.07 -4.31
CA TYR A 154 22.11 -8.82 -3.72
C TYR A 154 20.75 -9.05 -3.02
N ASN A 155 20.79 -9.80 -1.92
CA ASN A 155 19.60 -10.16 -1.17
C ASN A 155 19.89 -10.31 0.33
N ILE A 156 18.85 -10.26 1.14
CA ILE A 156 18.92 -10.29 2.61
C ILE A 156 19.52 -11.58 3.17
N ALA A 157 19.32 -12.72 2.51
CA ALA A 157 19.82 -14.02 2.95
C ALA A 157 21.30 -14.25 2.61
N LYS A 158 21.96 -13.32 1.90
CA LYS A 158 23.39 -13.36 1.55
C LYS A 158 24.21 -12.30 2.31
N GLY A 159 23.53 -11.30 2.88
CA GLY A 159 24.14 -10.19 3.61
C GLY A 159 24.48 -10.53 5.07
N PRO A 160 24.70 -9.50 5.92
CA PRO A 160 25.03 -9.67 7.33
C PRO A 160 23.97 -10.43 8.14
N TYR A 161 22.71 -10.42 7.68
CA TYR A 161 21.59 -11.11 8.32
C TYR A 161 21.44 -12.58 7.89
N LYS A 162 22.36 -13.14 7.08
CA LYS A 162 22.27 -14.51 6.53
C LYS A 162 22.09 -15.62 7.59
N ASP A 163 22.68 -15.44 8.76
CA ASP A 163 22.59 -16.39 9.88
C ASP A 163 21.50 -15.99 10.90
N GLY A 164 20.74 -14.94 10.61
CA GLY A 164 19.63 -14.49 11.43
C GLY A 164 18.46 -15.48 11.41
N LYS A 165 17.73 -15.56 12.52
CA LYS A 165 16.57 -16.46 12.68
C LYS A 165 15.54 -16.33 11.53
N TYR A 166 15.42 -15.15 10.95
CA TYR A 166 14.46 -14.84 9.90
C TYR A 166 15.16 -14.31 8.64
N SER A 167 16.30 -14.88 8.27
CA SER A 167 17.13 -14.40 7.16
C SER A 167 16.42 -14.37 5.81
N ASN A 168 15.46 -15.27 5.56
CA ASN A 168 14.53 -15.16 4.45
C ASN A 168 13.30 -14.35 4.90
N VAL A 169 13.47 -13.02 4.96
CA VAL A 169 12.50 -12.10 5.56
C VAL A 169 11.09 -12.27 4.95
N ALA A 170 10.98 -12.28 3.61
CA ALA A 170 9.68 -12.39 2.96
C ALA A 170 8.97 -13.70 3.33
N TYR A 171 9.69 -14.81 3.43
CA TYR A 171 9.10 -16.10 3.80
C TYR A 171 8.45 -16.03 5.20
N HIS A 172 9.22 -15.58 6.18
CA HIS A 172 8.77 -15.52 7.57
C HIS A 172 7.67 -14.46 7.78
N LEU A 173 7.77 -13.32 7.10
CA LEU A 173 6.74 -12.28 7.15
C LEU A 173 5.42 -12.77 6.58
N PHE A 174 5.45 -13.37 5.39
CA PHE A 174 4.25 -13.91 4.75
C PHE A 174 3.61 -15.02 5.56
N ASP A 175 4.41 -15.90 6.15
CA ASP A 175 3.90 -16.98 6.98
C ASP A 175 3.21 -16.44 8.24
N ALA A 176 3.84 -15.53 8.98
CA ALA A 176 3.26 -14.90 10.17
C ALA A 176 1.95 -14.18 9.87
N PHE A 177 1.89 -13.40 8.79
CA PHE A 177 0.66 -12.69 8.41
C PHE A 177 -0.44 -13.65 7.93
N ARG A 178 -0.06 -14.73 7.24
CA ARG A 178 -1.02 -15.76 6.81
C ARG A 178 -1.64 -16.49 8.01
N GLN A 179 -0.86 -16.79 9.04
CA GLN A 179 -1.34 -17.38 10.30
C GLN A 179 -2.37 -16.45 10.98
N GLU A 180 -2.25 -15.15 10.81
CA GLU A 180 -3.21 -14.16 11.32
C GLU A 180 -4.40 -13.88 10.37
N GLY A 181 -4.52 -14.64 9.27
CA GLY A 181 -5.65 -14.59 8.32
C GLY A 181 -5.59 -13.44 7.32
N PHE A 182 -4.43 -12.85 7.09
CA PHE A 182 -4.23 -11.84 6.05
C PHE A 182 -4.20 -12.46 4.66
N MET A 183 -4.71 -11.73 3.66
CA MET A 183 -4.33 -11.96 2.28
C MET A 183 -2.90 -11.45 2.08
N ILE A 184 -2.11 -12.18 1.30
CA ILE A 184 -0.69 -11.92 1.11
C ILE A 184 -0.43 -11.31 -0.25
N GLY A 185 0.17 -10.13 -0.26
CA GLY A 185 0.60 -9.39 -1.45
C GLY A 185 2.12 -9.26 -1.52
N ALA A 186 2.70 -9.73 -2.62
CA ALA A 186 4.09 -9.52 -2.96
C ALA A 186 4.20 -8.29 -3.88
N TYR A 187 4.73 -7.18 -3.34
CA TYR A 187 5.18 -6.08 -4.18
C TYR A 187 6.49 -6.48 -4.84
N PHE A 188 6.57 -6.28 -6.14
CA PHE A 188 7.76 -6.55 -6.93
C PHE A 188 7.99 -5.42 -7.94
N SER A 189 9.17 -4.83 -7.90
CA SER A 189 9.59 -3.82 -8.88
C SER A 189 9.94 -4.47 -10.21
N LYS A 190 9.31 -4.03 -11.29
CA LYS A 190 9.64 -4.49 -12.65
C LYS A 190 11.02 -4.01 -13.11
N PRO A 191 11.46 -2.75 -12.88
CA PRO A 191 12.85 -2.37 -13.06
C PRO A 191 13.74 -2.90 -11.95
N ASP A 192 15.01 -3.16 -12.27
CA ASP A 192 16.03 -3.55 -11.30
C ASP A 192 17.34 -2.82 -11.65
N TRP A 193 17.67 -1.81 -10.86
CA TRP A 193 18.82 -0.94 -11.15
C TRP A 193 20.16 -1.55 -10.72
N HIS A 194 20.14 -2.68 -10.00
CA HIS A 194 21.35 -3.43 -9.67
C HIS A 194 21.66 -4.50 -10.73
N CYS A 195 20.66 -4.99 -11.46
CA CYS A 195 20.84 -5.98 -12.49
C CYS A 195 21.62 -5.41 -13.68
N GLU A 196 22.76 -6.01 -14.03
CA GLU A 196 23.63 -5.56 -15.13
C GLU A 196 22.96 -5.66 -16.51
N ASP A 197 21.96 -6.52 -16.64
CA ASP A 197 21.14 -6.63 -17.85
C ASP A 197 20.05 -5.55 -17.94
N TYR A 198 19.84 -4.74 -16.89
CA TYR A 198 19.00 -3.54 -16.90
C TYR A 198 19.83 -2.25 -16.94
N TRP A 199 20.77 -2.09 -16.00
CA TRP A 199 21.76 -1.01 -16.00
C TRP A 199 23.16 -1.60 -16.22
N ASP A 200 23.64 -1.48 -17.45
CA ASP A 200 24.99 -1.88 -17.80
C ASP A 200 26.02 -1.08 -16.98
N PRO A 201 26.90 -1.75 -16.20
CA PRO A 201 27.82 -1.07 -15.30
C PRO A 201 28.87 -0.23 -16.04
N TYR A 202 29.12 -0.52 -17.30
CA TYR A 202 30.10 0.17 -18.13
C TYR A 202 29.54 1.41 -18.85
N LEU A 203 28.24 1.62 -18.78
CA LEU A 203 27.54 2.75 -19.37
C LEU A 203 27.01 3.72 -18.33
N SER A 204 26.82 4.98 -18.71
CA SER A 204 26.17 5.96 -17.84
C SER A 204 24.70 5.59 -17.63
N THR A 205 24.13 5.96 -16.47
CA THR A 205 22.73 5.72 -16.13
C THR A 205 21.94 7.03 -16.18
N PRO A 206 21.55 7.53 -17.37
CA PRO A 206 20.98 8.87 -17.53
C PRO A 206 19.54 8.98 -17.01
N THR A 207 18.82 7.86 -16.88
CA THR A 207 17.41 7.83 -16.44
C THR A 207 17.11 6.54 -15.67
N ARG A 208 15.84 6.36 -15.29
CA ARG A 208 15.29 5.13 -14.69
C ARG A 208 15.24 3.93 -15.63
N ASN A 209 15.36 4.19 -16.95
CA ASN A 209 15.26 3.16 -18.00
C ASN A 209 16.59 2.41 -18.16
N PRO A 210 16.60 1.29 -18.91
CA PRO A 210 17.83 0.68 -19.36
C PRO A 210 18.77 1.72 -20.00
N ASN A 211 20.06 1.63 -19.71
CA ASN A 211 21.04 2.60 -20.18
C ASN A 211 21.71 2.19 -21.51
N TYR A 212 21.06 1.28 -22.22
CA TYR A 212 21.45 0.82 -23.55
C TYR A 212 20.22 0.71 -24.47
N ASP A 213 20.46 0.60 -25.77
CA ASP A 213 19.38 0.38 -26.75
C ASP A 213 18.98 -1.10 -26.79
N ILE A 214 17.80 -1.41 -26.26
CA ILE A 214 17.24 -2.77 -26.22
C ILE A 214 17.14 -3.40 -27.61
N LYS A 215 16.89 -2.60 -28.66
CA LYS A 215 16.78 -3.12 -30.03
C LYS A 215 18.14 -3.52 -30.61
N LYS A 216 19.22 -2.90 -30.16
CA LYS A 216 20.60 -3.25 -30.56
C LYS A 216 21.15 -4.43 -29.76
N TYR A 217 20.68 -4.63 -28.54
CA TYR A 217 21.15 -5.68 -27.63
C TYR A 217 19.97 -6.54 -27.12
N PRO A 218 19.23 -7.20 -28.03
CA PRO A 218 18.03 -7.95 -27.67
C PRO A 218 18.33 -9.16 -26.78
N GLU A 219 19.51 -9.78 -26.91
CA GLU A 219 19.96 -10.89 -26.07
C GLU A 219 20.18 -10.47 -24.61
N LYS A 220 20.68 -9.25 -24.37
CA LYS A 220 20.84 -8.69 -23.03
C LYS A 220 19.46 -8.46 -22.40
N TRP A 221 18.52 -7.89 -23.16
CA TRP A 221 17.17 -7.71 -22.69
C TRP A 221 16.45 -9.05 -22.44
N ALA A 222 16.71 -10.08 -23.24
CA ALA A 222 16.15 -11.42 -23.03
C ALA A 222 16.65 -12.05 -21.72
N LYS A 223 17.91 -11.82 -21.33
CA LYS A 223 18.44 -12.22 -20.01
C LYS A 223 17.69 -11.51 -18.89
N TYR A 224 17.46 -10.21 -19.01
CA TYR A 224 16.66 -9.46 -18.03
C TYR A 224 15.22 -9.95 -17.92
N GLN A 225 14.57 -10.27 -19.05
CA GLN A 225 13.23 -10.88 -19.06
C GLN A 225 13.23 -12.20 -18.28
N GLN A 226 14.21 -13.07 -18.52
CA GLN A 226 14.32 -14.36 -17.85
C GLN A 226 14.63 -14.20 -16.36
N TYR A 227 15.52 -13.29 -15.98
CA TYR A 227 15.84 -12.94 -14.60
C TYR A 227 14.59 -12.51 -13.83
N THR A 228 13.81 -11.58 -14.39
CA THR A 228 12.57 -11.10 -13.80
C THR A 228 11.52 -12.21 -13.67
N ALA A 229 11.35 -13.01 -14.72
CA ALA A 229 10.43 -14.15 -14.71
C ALA A 229 10.80 -15.17 -13.63
N ASN A 230 12.07 -15.49 -13.53
CA ASN A 230 12.59 -16.44 -12.54
C ASN A 230 12.36 -15.98 -11.10
N GLN A 231 12.62 -14.71 -10.79
CA GLN A 231 12.39 -14.17 -9.44
C GLN A 231 10.91 -14.16 -9.06
N ILE A 232 10.02 -13.80 -9.99
CA ILE A 232 8.58 -13.88 -9.75
C ILE A 232 8.16 -15.34 -9.57
N ASP A 233 8.72 -16.26 -10.35
CA ASP A 233 8.47 -17.68 -10.24
C ASP A 233 8.91 -18.25 -8.88
N GLU A 234 10.05 -17.82 -8.33
CA GLU A 234 10.48 -18.16 -6.97
C GLU A 234 9.45 -17.73 -5.93
N LEU A 235 8.99 -16.48 -6.00
CA LEU A 235 7.97 -15.95 -5.08
C LEU A 235 6.68 -16.75 -5.17
N MET A 236 6.22 -17.09 -6.37
CA MET A 236 4.97 -17.82 -6.57
C MET A 236 5.07 -19.31 -6.20
N SER A 237 6.29 -19.86 -6.07
CA SER A 237 6.52 -21.28 -5.81
C SER A 237 6.88 -21.58 -4.37
N ASN A 238 7.67 -20.73 -3.70
CA ASN A 238 8.40 -21.09 -2.49
C ASN A 238 7.92 -20.34 -1.23
N TYR A 239 6.97 -19.40 -1.38
CA TYR A 239 6.55 -18.48 -0.30
C TYR A 239 5.11 -18.72 0.17
N GLY A 240 4.59 -19.93 -0.08
CA GLY A 240 3.23 -20.32 0.28
C GLY A 240 2.17 -19.65 -0.61
N SER A 241 0.96 -19.51 -0.09
CA SER A 241 -0.13 -18.86 -0.84
C SER A 241 0.12 -17.37 -0.95
N ILE A 242 0.16 -16.87 -2.19
CA ILE A 242 0.23 -15.45 -2.54
C ILE A 242 -1.09 -15.07 -3.22
N ASP A 243 -1.75 -14.05 -2.72
CA ASP A 243 -3.06 -13.60 -3.22
C ASP A 243 -2.93 -12.45 -4.23
N ILE A 244 -1.90 -11.62 -4.08
CA ILE A 244 -1.69 -10.40 -4.86
C ILE A 244 -0.25 -10.32 -5.34
N LEU A 245 -0.06 -10.14 -6.64
CA LEU A 245 1.21 -9.73 -7.24
C LEU A 245 1.11 -8.23 -7.58
N TRP A 246 1.78 -7.41 -6.80
CA TRP A 246 1.75 -5.96 -6.90
C TRP A 246 2.99 -5.45 -7.64
N LEU A 247 2.83 -5.09 -8.91
CA LEU A 247 3.94 -4.75 -9.81
C LEU A 247 4.14 -3.24 -9.90
N ASP A 248 5.29 -2.76 -9.52
CA ASP A 248 5.68 -1.37 -9.69
C ASP A 248 6.60 -1.14 -10.89
N GLY A 249 6.78 0.13 -11.26
CA GLY A 249 7.57 0.50 -12.43
C GLY A 249 6.77 0.45 -13.73
N GLY A 250 5.65 1.18 -13.80
CA GLY A 250 4.74 1.21 -14.95
C GLY A 250 5.37 1.62 -16.28
N TRP A 251 6.60 2.17 -16.28
CA TRP A 251 7.34 2.45 -17.52
C TRP A 251 7.97 1.20 -18.15
N VAL A 252 8.15 0.12 -17.37
CA VAL A 252 8.61 -1.18 -17.89
C VAL A 252 7.41 -1.92 -18.45
N ARG A 253 7.09 -1.67 -19.72
CA ARG A 253 5.91 -2.18 -20.42
C ARG A 253 6.09 -2.22 -21.94
N LYS A 254 5.20 -2.94 -22.61
CA LYS A 254 5.07 -2.91 -24.08
C LYS A 254 4.79 -1.48 -24.58
N PRO A 255 5.25 -1.13 -25.80
CA PRO A 255 6.10 -1.95 -26.68
C PRO A 255 7.60 -1.81 -26.38
N GLN A 256 8.04 -0.79 -25.59
CA GLN A 256 9.45 -0.42 -25.48
C GLN A 256 10.26 -1.35 -24.58
N GLN A 257 9.68 -1.75 -23.42
CA GLN A 257 10.37 -2.52 -22.38
C GLN A 257 9.52 -3.73 -21.96
N SER A 258 9.14 -4.56 -22.96
CA SER A 258 8.36 -5.75 -22.67
C SER A 258 9.17 -6.77 -21.87
N ILE A 259 8.69 -7.14 -20.69
CA ILE A 259 9.21 -8.28 -19.91
C ILE A 259 8.41 -9.56 -20.11
N LYS A 260 7.55 -9.60 -21.15
CA LYS A 260 6.61 -10.72 -21.41
C LYS A 260 5.69 -10.99 -20.23
N LEU A 261 5.16 -9.93 -19.63
CA LEU A 261 4.37 -10.01 -18.39
C LEU A 261 3.18 -10.96 -18.49
N ASP A 262 2.53 -11.06 -19.66
CA ASP A 262 1.39 -11.97 -19.85
C ASP A 262 1.78 -13.43 -19.59
N GLU A 263 2.95 -13.86 -20.11
CA GLU A 263 3.50 -15.21 -19.90
C GLU A 263 3.88 -15.44 -18.43
N ILE A 264 4.47 -14.44 -17.80
CA ILE A 264 4.83 -14.47 -16.36
C ILE A 264 3.57 -14.66 -15.51
N VAL A 265 2.53 -13.87 -15.75
CA VAL A 265 1.27 -13.93 -14.99
C VAL A 265 0.54 -15.25 -15.24
N ASP A 266 0.50 -15.74 -16.48
CA ASP A 266 -0.12 -17.03 -16.80
C ASP A 266 0.58 -18.19 -16.07
N ASN A 267 1.91 -18.17 -15.97
CA ASN A 267 2.68 -19.14 -15.20
C ASN A 267 2.46 -18.99 -13.68
N ALA A 268 2.43 -17.76 -13.19
CA ALA A 268 2.13 -17.46 -11.78
C ALA A 268 0.74 -18.00 -11.38
N ARG A 269 -0.29 -17.82 -12.21
CA ARG A 269 -1.65 -18.33 -11.97
C ARG A 269 -1.79 -19.85 -12.00
N LYS A 270 -0.90 -20.57 -12.68
CA LYS A 270 -0.84 -22.05 -12.60
C LYS A 270 -0.48 -22.51 -11.19
N LYS A 271 0.38 -21.74 -10.48
CA LYS A 271 0.84 -22.03 -9.11
C LYS A 271 -0.05 -21.40 -8.04
N GLN A 272 -0.57 -20.21 -8.33
CA GLN A 272 -1.43 -19.41 -7.45
C GLN A 272 -2.78 -19.14 -8.14
N PRO A 273 -3.71 -20.12 -8.17
CA PRO A 273 -5.01 -19.96 -8.85
C PRO A 273 -5.80 -18.80 -8.25
N GLY A 274 -6.28 -17.90 -9.11
CA GLY A 274 -7.01 -16.70 -8.69
C GLY A 274 -6.13 -15.54 -8.29
N LEU A 275 -4.80 -15.61 -8.50
CA LEU A 275 -3.86 -14.50 -8.22
C LEU A 275 -4.34 -13.19 -8.83
N ILE A 276 -4.53 -12.19 -7.98
CA ILE A 276 -4.80 -10.81 -8.39
C ILE A 276 -3.48 -10.17 -8.78
N VAL A 277 -3.46 -9.45 -9.89
CA VAL A 277 -2.29 -8.71 -10.35
C VAL A 277 -2.62 -7.22 -10.43
N ALA A 278 -1.78 -6.39 -9.84
CA ALA A 278 -1.82 -4.93 -9.98
C ALA A 278 -0.61 -4.48 -10.80
N ASP A 279 -0.73 -4.49 -12.14
CA ASP A 279 0.28 -3.88 -13.03
C ASP A 279 0.05 -2.37 -13.09
N ARG A 280 0.61 -1.68 -12.10
CA ARG A 280 0.34 -0.26 -11.83
C ARG A 280 0.47 0.63 -13.06
N THR A 281 -0.59 1.39 -13.35
CA THR A 281 -0.65 2.38 -14.44
C THR A 281 -0.45 1.80 -15.84
N VAL A 282 -0.59 0.49 -15.99
CA VAL A 282 -0.49 -0.21 -17.28
C VAL A 282 -1.83 -0.85 -17.59
N PRO A 283 -2.67 -0.24 -18.45
CA PRO A 283 -3.98 -0.77 -18.77
C PRO A 283 -3.88 -2.14 -19.44
N GLY A 284 -4.87 -3.01 -19.16
CA GLY A 284 -4.98 -4.33 -19.75
C GLY A 284 -5.24 -5.43 -18.72
N ARG A 285 -5.22 -6.67 -19.17
CA ARG A 285 -5.60 -7.88 -18.42
C ARG A 285 -4.87 -8.08 -17.07
N ASN A 286 -3.74 -7.42 -16.85
CA ASN A 286 -2.91 -7.55 -15.66
C ASN A 286 -3.06 -6.37 -14.68
N GLU A 287 -3.94 -5.40 -14.95
CA GLU A 287 -4.34 -4.36 -14.01
C GLU A 287 -5.70 -4.75 -13.39
N ASN A 288 -5.73 -5.76 -12.51
CA ASN A 288 -7.01 -6.25 -11.94
C ASN A 288 -7.63 -5.26 -10.95
N TYR A 289 -6.90 -4.29 -10.47
CA TYR A 289 -7.39 -3.09 -9.80
C TYR A 289 -6.43 -1.93 -10.02
N GLN A 290 -6.97 -0.72 -10.03
CA GLN A 290 -6.17 0.49 -10.20
C GLN A 290 -5.58 0.95 -8.87
N THR A 291 -4.43 1.62 -8.92
CA THR A 291 -3.67 2.02 -7.74
C THR A 291 -3.33 3.52 -7.73
N PRO A 292 -4.32 4.41 -7.51
CA PRO A 292 -4.01 5.82 -7.30
C PRO A 292 -3.06 5.98 -6.10
N GLU A 293 -1.94 6.67 -6.35
CA GLU A 293 -0.88 6.84 -5.36
C GLU A 293 -1.00 8.19 -4.66
N LEU A 294 -0.94 8.17 -3.32
CA LEU A 294 -1.02 9.35 -2.45
C LEU A 294 -2.26 10.23 -2.72
N THR A 295 -3.29 9.68 -3.32
CA THR A 295 -4.51 10.39 -3.69
C THR A 295 -5.74 9.49 -3.62
N ILE A 296 -6.90 10.09 -3.49
CA ILE A 296 -8.20 9.43 -3.56
C ILE A 296 -8.91 9.94 -4.82
N PRO A 297 -9.54 9.07 -5.64
CA PRO A 297 -10.38 9.52 -6.75
C PRO A 297 -11.42 10.54 -6.31
N LYS A 298 -11.65 11.58 -7.13
CA LYS A 298 -12.63 12.63 -6.80
C LYS A 298 -14.04 12.07 -6.65
N THR A 299 -14.39 11.08 -7.45
CA THR A 299 -15.70 10.41 -7.47
C THR A 299 -15.54 8.91 -7.34
N GLN A 300 -16.65 8.20 -7.14
CA GLN A 300 -16.67 6.74 -7.24
C GLN A 300 -16.15 6.27 -8.60
N LEU A 301 -15.43 5.14 -8.60
CA LEU A 301 -15.09 4.42 -9.81
C LEU A 301 -15.97 3.16 -9.92
N ASN A 302 -16.27 2.76 -11.14
CA ASN A 302 -17.09 1.60 -11.44
C ASN A 302 -16.29 0.27 -11.51
N HIS A 303 -15.05 0.29 -11.06
CA HIS A 303 -14.11 -0.84 -11.06
C HIS A 303 -13.29 -0.84 -9.76
N PRO A 304 -12.63 -1.96 -9.43
CA PRO A 304 -11.80 -2.09 -8.24
C PRO A 304 -10.59 -1.13 -8.26
N TRP A 305 -10.28 -0.54 -7.11
CA TRP A 305 -9.13 0.33 -6.95
C TRP A 305 -8.63 0.35 -5.50
N GLU A 306 -7.38 0.73 -5.33
CA GLU A 306 -6.68 0.83 -4.05
C GLU A 306 -5.92 2.14 -3.98
N SER A 307 -6.21 2.98 -2.99
CA SER A 307 -5.29 4.08 -2.67
C SER A 307 -4.16 3.57 -1.81
N CYS A 308 -2.92 3.69 -2.29
CA CYS A 308 -1.74 3.45 -1.48
C CYS A 308 -1.22 4.79 -0.93
N ILE A 309 -1.23 4.92 0.40
CA ILE A 309 -0.95 6.18 1.10
C ILE A 309 -0.02 5.92 2.28
N THR A 310 0.97 6.78 2.48
CA THR A 310 1.90 6.67 3.60
C THR A 310 1.29 7.19 4.90
N ILE A 311 1.57 6.53 6.03
CA ILE A 311 1.22 7.05 7.36
C ILE A 311 2.06 8.27 7.74
N SER A 312 3.26 8.37 7.16
CA SER A 312 4.18 9.50 7.35
C SER A 312 4.35 10.29 6.05
N ASN A 313 5.34 11.15 6.01
CA ASN A 313 5.77 11.87 4.81
C ASN A 313 6.79 11.09 3.96
N SER A 314 6.92 9.78 4.16
CA SER A 314 7.91 8.92 3.52
C SER A 314 7.36 7.52 3.27
N TRP A 315 7.80 6.85 2.20
CA TRP A 315 7.49 5.44 1.96
C TRP A 315 8.31 4.54 2.89
N GLY A 316 9.62 4.61 2.82
CA GLY A 316 10.52 3.96 3.77
C GLY A 316 10.64 4.72 5.08
N TRP A 317 11.36 4.14 6.03
CA TRP A 317 11.62 4.78 7.31
C TRP A 317 12.32 6.13 7.16
N ASN A 318 11.93 7.07 8.01
CA ASN A 318 12.52 8.40 8.11
C ASN A 318 12.74 8.72 9.59
N PRO A 319 13.97 9.08 10.02
CA PRO A 319 14.26 9.36 11.43
C PRO A 319 13.55 10.61 11.99
N LYS A 320 12.92 11.40 11.12
CA LYS A 320 12.11 12.57 11.49
C LYS A 320 10.75 12.51 10.81
N PRO A 321 9.91 11.52 11.13
CA PRO A 321 8.64 11.34 10.46
C PRO A 321 7.68 12.46 10.83
N LYS A 322 6.87 12.88 9.86
CA LYS A 322 5.65 13.65 10.10
C LYS A 322 4.48 12.70 9.96
N LEU A 323 4.00 12.18 11.07
CA LEU A 323 2.90 11.23 11.08
C LEU A 323 1.56 11.92 10.85
N LYS A 324 0.71 11.27 10.10
CA LYS A 324 -0.72 11.58 10.03
C LYS A 324 -1.41 11.10 11.31
N SER A 325 -2.44 11.82 11.74
CA SER A 325 -3.21 11.42 12.93
C SER A 325 -4.06 10.18 12.66
N ALA A 326 -4.42 9.46 13.71
CA ALA A 326 -5.36 8.34 13.61
C ALA A 326 -6.72 8.79 13.05
N ALA A 327 -7.19 9.98 13.42
CA ALA A 327 -8.41 10.58 12.89
C ALA A 327 -8.31 10.78 11.37
N TRP A 328 -7.20 11.30 10.88
CA TRP A 328 -6.97 11.46 9.45
C TRP A 328 -7.04 10.12 8.70
N VAL A 329 -6.42 9.06 9.25
CA VAL A 329 -6.46 7.73 8.61
C VAL A 329 -7.88 7.16 8.62
N ILE A 330 -8.61 7.29 9.71
CA ILE A 330 -10.01 6.83 9.83
C ILE A 330 -10.91 7.56 8.83
N ASN A 331 -10.80 8.89 8.74
CA ASN A 331 -11.55 9.70 7.79
C ASN A 331 -11.23 9.30 6.34
N THR A 332 -9.95 9.10 6.04
CA THR A 332 -9.48 8.61 4.73
C THR A 332 -10.06 7.23 4.41
N LEU A 333 -10.05 6.31 5.37
CA LEU A 333 -10.60 4.97 5.18
C LEU A 333 -12.12 5.00 4.94
N ALA A 334 -12.84 5.85 5.65
CA ALA A 334 -14.28 6.05 5.43
C ALA A 334 -14.57 6.57 4.01
N GLU A 335 -13.87 7.61 3.57
CA GLU A 335 -13.98 8.15 2.22
C GLU A 335 -13.66 7.11 1.14
N VAL A 336 -12.51 6.45 1.25
CA VAL A 336 -12.06 5.41 0.30
C VAL A 336 -13.10 4.29 0.21
N THR A 337 -13.60 3.81 1.35
CA THR A 337 -14.58 2.73 1.39
C THR A 337 -15.93 3.14 0.78
N ALA A 338 -16.42 4.34 1.08
CA ALA A 338 -17.66 4.88 0.52
C ALA A 338 -17.56 5.07 -1.00
N LYS A 339 -16.38 5.40 -1.52
CA LYS A 339 -16.10 5.49 -2.96
C LYS A 339 -15.83 4.14 -3.61
N GLY A 340 -15.88 3.02 -2.87
CA GLY A 340 -15.75 1.65 -3.39
C GLY A 340 -14.33 1.11 -3.47
N GLY A 341 -13.35 1.83 -2.92
CA GLY A 341 -11.94 1.43 -2.91
C GLY A 341 -11.51 0.61 -1.70
N CYS A 342 -10.22 0.24 -1.72
CA CYS A 342 -9.46 -0.26 -0.58
C CYS A 342 -8.35 0.75 -0.25
N LEU A 343 -7.95 0.82 1.01
CA LEU A 343 -6.84 1.66 1.47
C LEU A 343 -5.66 0.77 1.86
N ALA A 344 -4.53 0.90 1.17
CA ALA A 344 -3.24 0.36 1.59
C ALA A 344 -2.46 1.45 2.32
N LEU A 345 -2.39 1.37 3.65
CA LEU A 345 -1.64 2.32 4.48
C LEU A 345 -0.19 1.85 4.58
N ASN A 346 0.76 2.69 4.18
CA ASN A 346 2.17 2.31 4.19
C ASN A 346 2.88 2.72 5.48
N VAL A 347 3.67 1.81 6.00
CA VAL A 347 4.61 1.99 7.12
C VAL A 347 6.02 1.62 6.63
N GLY A 348 7.01 2.42 7.01
CA GLY A 348 8.43 2.15 6.79
C GLY A 348 9.11 1.69 8.07
N PRO A 349 9.47 0.41 8.22
CA PRO A 349 10.26 -0.07 9.35
C PRO A 349 11.69 0.44 9.32
N THR A 350 12.33 0.52 10.50
CA THR A 350 13.75 0.90 10.64
C THR A 350 14.69 -0.13 10.02
N GLY A 351 15.94 0.23 9.78
CA GLY A 351 16.97 -0.71 9.32
C GLY A 351 17.25 -1.87 10.28
N GLU A 352 16.89 -1.75 11.54
CA GLU A 352 17.00 -2.80 12.56
C GLU A 352 15.78 -3.74 12.58
N GLY A 353 14.71 -3.44 11.83
CA GLY A 353 13.50 -4.25 11.82
C GLY A 353 12.48 -3.87 12.89
N VAL A 354 12.40 -2.59 13.25
CA VAL A 354 11.48 -2.08 14.27
C VAL A 354 10.41 -1.20 13.64
N ILE A 355 9.16 -1.36 14.06
CA ILE A 355 8.08 -0.40 13.83
C ILE A 355 8.08 0.58 15.01
N GLU A 356 8.23 1.88 14.73
CA GLU A 356 8.37 2.88 15.78
C GLU A 356 7.13 2.97 16.68
N GLU A 357 7.34 3.20 17.97
CA GLU A 357 6.28 3.21 18.98
C GLU A 357 5.18 4.24 18.70
N GLU A 358 5.54 5.39 18.14
CA GLU A 358 4.55 6.42 17.77
C GLU A 358 3.62 5.94 16.65
N VAL A 359 4.15 5.16 15.69
CA VAL A 359 3.35 4.51 14.65
C VAL A 359 2.43 3.48 15.30
N ILE A 360 2.94 2.63 16.19
CA ILE A 360 2.14 1.62 16.90
C ILE A 360 1.02 2.28 17.73
N LYS A 361 1.26 3.38 18.41
CA LYS A 361 0.23 4.14 19.14
C LYS A 361 -0.88 4.63 18.21
N CYS A 362 -0.51 5.17 17.06
CA CYS A 362 -1.48 5.60 16.03
C CYS A 362 -2.32 4.40 15.55
N LEU A 363 -1.68 3.28 15.22
CA LEU A 363 -2.32 2.06 14.76
C LEU A 363 -3.27 1.46 15.82
N LYS A 364 -2.88 1.44 17.09
CA LYS A 364 -3.76 1.00 18.20
C LYS A 364 -5.03 1.84 18.29
N THR A 365 -4.92 3.14 18.07
CA THR A 365 -6.10 4.04 18.08
C THR A 365 -7.03 3.72 16.91
N ILE A 366 -6.50 3.49 15.71
CA ILE A 366 -7.27 3.07 14.53
C ILE A 366 -7.96 1.73 14.80
N GLY A 367 -7.23 0.77 15.36
CA GLY A 367 -7.75 -0.56 15.70
C GLY A 367 -8.90 -0.51 16.73
N ALA A 368 -8.77 0.32 17.77
CA ALA A 368 -9.82 0.52 18.75
C ALA A 368 -11.12 1.05 18.12
N TRP A 369 -10.99 1.98 17.16
CA TRP A 369 -12.14 2.48 16.40
C TRP A 369 -12.75 1.40 15.50
N LEU A 370 -11.90 0.66 14.73
CA LEU A 370 -12.36 -0.41 13.84
C LEU A 370 -12.99 -1.58 14.58
N LYS A 371 -12.55 -1.88 15.80
CA LYS A 371 -13.16 -2.92 16.64
C LYS A 371 -14.63 -2.64 16.93
N LYS A 372 -15.01 -1.36 17.05
CA LYS A 372 -16.40 -0.94 17.27
C LYS A 372 -17.18 -0.78 15.96
N ASN A 373 -16.51 -0.22 14.96
CA ASN A 373 -17.13 0.38 13.78
C ASN A 373 -16.86 -0.39 12.48
N GLY A 374 -16.05 -1.43 12.53
CA GLY A 374 -15.57 -2.15 11.35
C GLY A 374 -16.66 -2.76 10.47
N THR A 375 -17.86 -3.01 11.02
CA THR A 375 -19.01 -3.51 10.24
C THR A 375 -19.47 -2.54 9.15
N ALA A 376 -19.20 -1.24 9.31
CA ALA A 376 -19.50 -0.23 8.30
C ALA A 376 -18.38 -0.06 7.27
N ILE A 377 -17.25 -0.72 7.49
CA ILE A 377 -16.06 -0.69 6.61
C ILE A 377 -15.93 -2.02 5.84
N TYR A 378 -15.71 -3.12 6.58
CA TYR A 378 -15.42 -4.42 5.97
C TYR A 378 -16.65 -5.03 5.29
N ALA A 379 -16.40 -5.76 4.20
CA ALA A 379 -17.43 -6.44 3.40
C ALA A 379 -18.56 -5.51 2.91
N THR A 380 -18.31 -4.20 2.85
CA THR A 380 -19.27 -3.23 2.34
C THR A 380 -19.07 -2.93 0.86
N ARG A 381 -20.09 -2.32 0.26
CA ARG A 381 -20.09 -1.85 -1.13
C ARG A 381 -20.56 -0.40 -1.17
N PRO A 382 -20.16 0.36 -2.21
CA PRO A 382 -20.58 1.75 -2.37
C PRO A 382 -22.08 1.86 -2.61
N THR A 383 -22.62 3.02 -2.28
CA THR A 383 -24.02 3.41 -2.56
C THR A 383 -24.05 4.48 -3.65
N PRO A 384 -25.15 4.64 -4.41
CA PRO A 384 -25.26 5.72 -5.41
C PRO A 384 -25.04 7.10 -4.77
N ASN A 385 -25.70 7.37 -3.66
CA ASN A 385 -25.47 8.57 -2.84
C ASN A 385 -24.43 8.21 -1.78
N TYR A 386 -23.15 8.38 -2.08
CA TYR A 386 -22.05 7.88 -1.21
C TYR A 386 -21.55 8.90 -0.19
N HIS A 387 -21.95 10.18 -0.30
CA HIS A 387 -21.64 11.20 0.70
C HIS A 387 -22.63 12.37 0.68
N SER A 388 -22.76 13.05 1.83
CA SER A 388 -23.41 14.34 1.99
C SER A 388 -22.66 15.11 3.07
N GLY A 389 -22.00 16.19 2.68
CA GLY A 389 -21.06 16.88 3.58
C GLY A 389 -19.98 15.94 4.13
N ASN A 390 -19.87 15.87 5.46
CA ASN A 390 -18.94 15.00 6.16
C ASN A 390 -19.49 13.59 6.45
N VAL A 391 -20.65 13.24 5.92
CA VAL A 391 -21.27 11.91 6.09
C VAL A 391 -20.99 11.05 4.87
N TRP A 392 -20.35 9.92 5.10
CA TRP A 392 -20.03 8.92 4.07
C TRP A 392 -20.95 7.71 4.21
N PHE A 393 -21.39 7.13 3.08
CA PHE A 393 -22.33 6.03 3.09
C PHE A 393 -21.74 4.77 2.47
N THR A 394 -21.94 3.65 3.17
CA THR A 394 -21.63 2.31 2.68
C THR A 394 -22.84 1.41 2.91
N ALA A 395 -22.90 0.28 2.21
CA ALA A 395 -23.94 -0.72 2.44
C ALA A 395 -23.31 -2.11 2.51
N ASN A 396 -23.93 -3.02 3.23
CA ASN A 396 -23.58 -4.43 3.15
C ASN A 396 -23.90 -4.98 1.74
N LYS A 397 -23.35 -6.15 1.37
CA LYS A 397 -23.49 -6.73 0.02
C LYS A 397 -24.94 -6.95 -0.40
N ASP A 398 -25.82 -7.32 0.52
CA ASP A 398 -27.24 -7.55 0.23
C ASP A 398 -28.08 -6.25 0.22
N LYS A 399 -27.44 -5.10 0.47
CA LYS A 399 -28.02 -3.76 0.50
C LYS A 399 -29.19 -3.60 1.51
N LYS A 400 -29.30 -4.48 2.48
CA LYS A 400 -30.33 -4.39 3.52
C LYS A 400 -29.96 -3.44 4.66
N THR A 401 -28.66 -3.24 4.87
CA THR A 401 -28.13 -2.33 5.88
C THR A 401 -27.32 -1.24 5.21
N LEU A 402 -27.66 0.00 5.51
CA LEU A 402 -26.91 1.19 5.11
C LEU A 402 -26.17 1.71 6.35
N TYR A 403 -24.92 2.07 6.15
CA TYR A 403 -24.09 2.69 7.18
C TYR A 403 -23.84 4.14 6.82
N ALA A 404 -24.03 5.04 7.78
CA ALA A 404 -23.66 6.45 7.69
C ALA A 404 -22.48 6.69 8.64
N ILE A 405 -21.37 7.15 8.10
CA ILE A 405 -20.12 7.39 8.82
C ILE A 405 -19.85 8.89 8.80
N TYR A 406 -19.99 9.53 9.95
CA TYR A 406 -19.63 10.93 10.09
C TYR A 406 -18.11 11.05 10.32
N THR A 407 -17.45 11.81 9.47
CA THR A 407 -16.01 12.11 9.60
C THR A 407 -15.84 13.48 10.21
N LEU A 408 -15.34 13.51 11.46
CA LEU A 408 -15.07 14.77 12.15
C LEU A 408 -13.82 15.43 11.58
N PRO A 409 -13.92 16.66 11.05
CA PRO A 409 -12.75 17.41 10.64
C PRO A 409 -11.77 17.61 11.79
N GLU A 410 -10.48 17.62 11.49
CA GLU A 410 -9.45 17.74 12.53
C GLU A 410 -9.48 19.12 13.17
N GLY A 411 -9.52 19.13 14.51
CA GLY A 411 -9.61 20.36 15.32
C GLY A 411 -11.03 20.90 15.52
N GLU A 412 -12.03 20.20 14.99
CA GLU A 412 -13.44 20.55 15.24
C GLU A 412 -14.04 19.71 16.37
N ASP A 413 -14.97 20.30 17.11
CA ASP A 413 -15.77 19.58 18.09
C ASP A 413 -16.91 18.82 17.39
N LEU A 414 -17.34 17.71 18.01
CA LEU A 414 -18.47 16.97 17.51
C LEU A 414 -19.75 17.83 17.57
N PRO A 415 -20.47 18.04 16.44
CA PRO A 415 -21.68 18.84 16.43
C PRO A 415 -22.78 18.16 17.23
N SER A 416 -23.64 18.95 17.87
CA SER A 416 -24.81 18.44 18.59
C SER A 416 -25.83 17.76 17.66
N THR A 417 -25.81 18.10 16.38
CA THR A 417 -26.70 17.57 15.35
C THR A 417 -25.91 17.26 14.09
N ILE A 418 -26.15 16.10 13.48
CA ILE A 418 -25.59 15.70 12.19
C ILE A 418 -26.75 15.62 11.19
N GLU A 419 -26.66 16.40 10.14
CA GLU A 419 -27.65 16.46 9.07
C GLU A 419 -27.03 15.98 7.75
N TRP A 420 -27.82 15.37 6.89
CA TRP A 420 -27.40 14.96 5.55
C TRP A 420 -28.59 14.90 4.59
N GLU A 421 -28.28 14.95 3.31
CA GLU A 421 -29.22 14.80 2.21
C GLU A 421 -29.09 13.42 1.56
N GLY A 422 -30.21 12.91 1.10
CA GLY A 422 -30.29 11.57 0.49
C GLY A 422 -30.12 10.42 1.51
N ASN A 423 -30.30 9.20 1.07
CA ASN A 423 -30.22 8.03 1.93
C ASN A 423 -31.07 8.12 3.22
N GLU A 424 -32.30 8.64 3.08
CA GLU A 424 -33.22 8.79 4.20
C GLU A 424 -33.47 7.44 4.88
N PRO A 425 -33.53 7.41 6.22
CA PRO A 425 -33.81 6.19 6.96
C PRO A 425 -35.21 5.68 6.69
N THR A 426 -35.31 4.45 6.18
CA THR A 426 -36.64 3.78 5.98
C THR A 426 -36.95 2.75 7.05
N GLY A 427 -36.14 2.66 8.10
CA GLY A 427 -36.27 1.66 9.15
C GLY A 427 -35.55 2.02 10.44
N LYS A 428 -35.32 0.99 11.28
CA LYS A 428 -34.63 1.17 12.57
C LYS A 428 -33.24 1.73 12.39
N MET A 429 -32.93 2.78 13.14
CA MET A 429 -31.59 3.36 13.25
C MET A 429 -30.91 2.90 14.54
N THR A 430 -29.61 2.69 14.50
CA THR A 430 -28.81 2.26 15.66
C THR A 430 -27.44 2.94 15.58
N LEU A 431 -27.00 3.50 16.70
CA LEU A 431 -25.64 4.03 16.82
C LEU A 431 -24.69 2.92 17.25
N LEU A 432 -23.59 2.70 16.50
CA LEU A 432 -22.66 1.61 16.78
C LEU A 432 -21.78 1.86 18.00
N ASP A 433 -21.47 3.12 18.29
CA ASP A 433 -20.52 3.49 19.35
C ASP A 433 -21.16 3.76 20.74
N ARG A 434 -22.51 3.72 20.86
CA ARG A 434 -23.20 3.94 22.12
C ARG A 434 -24.32 2.92 22.38
N LYS A 435 -24.51 2.57 23.68
CA LYS A 435 -25.54 1.61 24.12
C LYS A 435 -26.96 2.15 24.06
N SER A 436 -27.20 3.49 23.99
CA SER A 436 -28.51 4.09 23.86
C SER A 436 -28.48 5.47 23.19
N THR A 437 -29.37 5.72 22.25
CA THR A 437 -29.65 7.03 21.64
C THR A 437 -31.13 7.22 21.41
N ARG A 438 -31.63 8.43 21.65
CA ARG A 438 -32.95 8.82 21.13
C ARG A 438 -32.77 9.34 19.71
N LEU A 439 -33.53 8.79 18.78
CA LEU A 439 -33.55 9.18 17.38
C LEU A 439 -34.93 9.80 17.09
N ASN A 440 -34.94 11.03 16.58
CA ASN A 440 -36.14 11.71 16.11
C ASN A 440 -36.34 11.52 14.62
N SER A 441 -37.56 11.16 14.20
CA SER A 441 -37.86 10.65 12.85
C SER A 441 -38.31 11.70 11.81
N SER A 442 -38.39 12.98 12.15
CA SER A 442 -38.91 14.01 11.22
C SER A 442 -37.88 14.90 10.56
N HIS A 443 -36.70 15.00 11.11
CA HIS A 443 -35.43 15.40 10.47
C HIS A 443 -34.40 14.47 11.06
N VAL A 444 -33.46 14.00 10.22
CA VAL A 444 -32.41 13.11 10.71
C VAL A 444 -31.43 13.96 11.51
N SER A 445 -31.83 14.28 12.75
CA SER A 445 -30.96 14.93 13.72
C SER A 445 -30.62 13.94 14.82
N ILE A 446 -29.37 13.85 15.19
CA ILE A 446 -28.89 13.12 16.35
C ILE A 446 -28.52 14.16 17.37
N SER A 447 -29.28 14.23 18.47
CA SER A 447 -28.90 15.00 19.66
C SER A 447 -28.16 14.08 20.62
N TYR A 448 -27.06 14.54 21.17
CA TYR A 448 -26.23 13.86 22.18
C TYR A 448 -26.69 14.22 23.58
#